data_774e10dd676bafac3fa18691b7f144b6
#
_entry.id   774e10dd676bafac3fa18691b7f144b6
#
_cell.length_a   1.000
_cell.length_b   1.000
_cell.length_c   1.000
_cell.angle_alpha   90.00
_cell.angle_beta   90.00
_cell.angle_gamma   90.00
#
_symmetry.space_group_name_H-M   'P 1'
#
loop_
_entity.id
_entity.type
_entity.pdbx_description
1 polymer ?
#
loop_
_entity_poly.entity_id
_entity_poly.type
_entity_poly.pdbx_seq_one_letter_code
_entity_poly.pdbx_strand_id
1 'polypeptide(L)'
;MQYGHFDDALREYVIDTPTTPLPWINYLGSEDFFALVSNTAGGYCFYKDARLRRITRYRYNGSPLDADGFHVYVRMADGTVWNPGWQPTQQAPDFYRCRHGLGYTVIQGKKDGISLEQAMLVPNGDNCLLLKLTVRNESAETQKVSLFPYVEFCLW
;
A
#
# COMPACT_ATOMS: atom_id res chain seq x y z
N MET A 1 0.59 23.16 -5.96
CA MET A 1 1.52 22.03 -5.77
C MET A 1 0.94 20.84 -6.55
N GLN A 2 1.73 20.22 -7.40
CA GLN A 2 1.28 19.03 -8.15
C GLN A 2 1.65 17.80 -7.33
N TYR A 3 0.67 16.95 -7.02
CA TYR A 3 0.88 15.74 -6.22
C TYR A 3 1.11 14.48 -7.06
N GLY A 4 0.79 14.55 -8.36
CA GLY A 4 0.91 13.43 -9.29
C GLY A 4 0.52 13.82 -10.72
N HIS A 5 0.55 12.85 -11.62
CA HIS A 5 0.28 13.04 -13.04
C HIS A 5 -0.22 11.73 -13.67
N PHE A 6 -0.84 11.83 -14.86
CA PHE A 6 -1.17 10.66 -15.67
C PHE A 6 0.05 10.21 -16.48
N ASP A 7 0.31 8.92 -16.47
CA ASP A 7 1.20 8.24 -17.41
C ASP A 7 0.33 7.52 -18.45
N ASP A 8 0.14 8.15 -19.60
CA ASP A 8 -0.72 7.63 -20.66
C ASP A 8 -0.15 6.35 -21.31
N ALA A 9 1.17 6.20 -21.32
CA ALA A 9 1.82 5.03 -21.89
C ALA A 9 1.56 3.76 -21.05
N LEU A 10 1.60 3.89 -19.75
CA LEU A 10 1.33 2.80 -18.80
C LEU A 10 -0.13 2.74 -18.36
N ARG A 11 -0.93 3.76 -18.69
CA ARG A 11 -2.32 3.91 -18.25
C ARG A 11 -2.42 3.89 -16.72
N GLU A 12 -1.53 4.65 -16.08
CA GLU A 12 -1.44 4.79 -14.64
C GLU A 12 -1.66 6.23 -14.21
N TYR A 13 -2.16 6.41 -12.99
CA TYR A 13 -2.02 7.67 -12.27
C TYR A 13 -0.87 7.54 -11.28
N VAL A 14 0.16 8.34 -11.49
CA VAL A 14 1.38 8.35 -10.68
C VAL A 14 1.27 9.42 -9.61
N ILE A 15 1.54 9.06 -8.36
CA ILE A 15 1.52 9.94 -7.19
C ILE A 15 2.94 10.00 -6.63
N ASP A 16 3.50 11.20 -6.61
CA ASP A 16 4.92 11.42 -6.30
C ASP A 16 5.17 11.85 -4.84
N THR A 17 4.11 11.96 -4.02
CA THR A 17 4.22 12.27 -2.60
C THR A 17 3.18 11.50 -1.78
N PRO A 18 3.55 10.97 -0.61
CA PRO A 18 2.58 10.29 0.26
C PRO A 18 1.62 11.27 0.96
N THR A 19 2.00 12.56 1.06
CA THR A 19 1.27 13.60 1.80
C THR A 19 0.24 14.33 0.91
N THR A 20 -0.64 13.57 0.26
CA THR A 20 -1.77 14.12 -0.48
C THR A 20 -2.80 14.74 0.48
N PRO A 21 -3.57 15.77 0.07
CA PRO A 21 -4.56 16.43 0.94
C PRO A 21 -5.64 15.48 1.48
N LEU A 22 -5.99 14.47 0.69
CA LEU A 22 -6.90 13.38 1.02
C LEU A 22 -6.27 12.07 0.53
N PRO A 23 -6.64 10.92 1.08
CA PRO A 23 -6.22 9.63 0.52
C PRO A 23 -6.71 9.52 -0.93
N TRP A 24 -5.80 9.30 -1.86
CA TRP A 24 -6.14 9.02 -3.25
C TRP A 24 -6.21 7.51 -3.42
N ILE A 25 -7.38 7.03 -3.82
CA ILE A 25 -7.74 5.63 -3.76
C ILE A 25 -7.87 5.00 -5.14
N ASN A 26 -7.58 3.71 -5.22
CA ASN A 26 -7.89 2.85 -6.34
C ASN A 26 -8.86 1.74 -5.90
N TYR A 27 -9.78 1.38 -6.78
CA TYR A 27 -10.67 0.24 -6.61
C TYR A 27 -10.09 -0.94 -7.37
N LEU A 28 -9.81 -2.02 -6.64
CA LEU A 28 -9.39 -3.30 -7.21
C LEU A 28 -10.53 -4.28 -7.03
N GLY A 29 -10.89 -5.00 -8.08
CA GLY A 29 -11.98 -5.92 -7.93
C GLY A 29 -12.25 -6.77 -9.15
N SER A 30 -12.93 -7.86 -8.91
CA SER A 30 -13.57 -8.73 -9.87
C SER A 30 -15.07 -8.78 -9.57
N GLU A 31 -15.78 -9.81 -10.03
CA GLU A 31 -17.25 -9.93 -9.91
C GLU A 31 -17.77 -9.85 -8.46
N ASP A 32 -17.09 -10.48 -7.52
CA ASP A 32 -17.56 -10.66 -6.15
C ASP A 32 -16.60 -10.11 -5.08
N PHE A 33 -15.31 -10.01 -5.35
CA PHE A 33 -14.31 -9.58 -4.39
C PHE A 33 -13.74 -8.22 -4.75
N PHE A 34 -13.67 -7.33 -3.78
CA PHE A 34 -13.23 -5.96 -3.96
C PHE A 34 -12.26 -5.53 -2.88
N ALA A 35 -11.29 -4.72 -3.27
CA ALA A 35 -10.40 -4.01 -2.37
C ALA A 35 -10.33 -2.53 -2.73
N LEU A 36 -10.27 -1.70 -1.71
CA LEU A 36 -10.04 -0.27 -1.82
C LEU A 36 -8.67 0.01 -1.25
N VAL A 37 -7.80 0.62 -2.03
CA VAL A 37 -6.41 0.86 -1.65
C VAL A 37 -6.03 2.31 -1.88
N SER A 38 -5.55 2.99 -0.85
CA SER A 38 -5.04 4.35 -0.95
C SER A 38 -3.57 4.39 -1.38
N ASN A 39 -3.12 5.58 -1.74
CA ASN A 39 -1.72 5.85 -2.06
C ASN A 39 -0.74 5.54 -0.91
N THR A 40 -1.22 5.43 0.32
CA THR A 40 -0.42 5.07 1.50
C THR A 40 -0.66 3.63 2.00
N ALA A 41 -1.27 2.76 1.17
CA ALA A 41 -1.67 1.40 1.49
C ALA A 41 -2.79 1.27 2.53
N GLY A 42 -3.47 2.37 2.87
CA GLY A 42 -4.70 2.34 3.66
C GLY A 42 -5.85 1.75 2.84
N GLY A 43 -6.86 1.21 3.52
CA GLY A 43 -8.04 0.68 2.86
C GLY A 43 -8.54 -0.63 3.46
N TYR A 44 -9.43 -1.31 2.74
CA TYR A 44 -10.05 -2.55 3.20
C TYR A 44 -10.51 -3.40 2.02
N CYS A 45 -10.82 -4.67 2.28
CA CYS A 45 -11.43 -5.56 1.30
C CYS A 45 -12.71 -6.21 1.83
N PHE A 46 -13.57 -6.59 0.88
CA PHE A 46 -14.88 -7.19 1.18
C PHE A 46 -15.31 -8.14 0.07
N TYR A 47 -16.25 -9.02 0.40
CA TYR A 47 -16.88 -9.95 -0.52
C TYR A 47 -18.34 -9.59 -0.72
N LYS A 48 -18.73 -9.22 -1.95
CA LYS A 48 -20.09 -8.81 -2.40
C LYS A 48 -20.65 -7.55 -1.74
N ASP A 49 -20.55 -7.43 -0.43
CA ASP A 49 -21.18 -6.35 0.33
C ASP A 49 -20.18 -5.70 1.30
N ALA A 50 -19.91 -4.41 1.09
CA ALA A 50 -18.94 -3.64 1.88
C ALA A 50 -19.37 -3.40 3.33
N ARG A 51 -20.66 -3.55 3.64
CA ARG A 51 -21.19 -3.37 4.98
C ARG A 51 -21.28 -4.68 5.75
N LEU A 52 -21.82 -5.73 5.10
CA LEU A 52 -22.18 -6.98 5.78
C LEU A 52 -21.13 -8.09 5.63
N ARG A 53 -20.22 -7.97 4.64
CA ARG A 53 -19.23 -9.00 4.33
C ARG A 53 -17.83 -8.42 4.19
N ARG A 54 -17.50 -7.54 5.12
CA ARG A 54 -16.16 -6.95 5.21
C ARG A 54 -15.19 -7.99 5.75
N ILE A 55 -14.04 -8.11 5.11
CA ILE A 55 -13.00 -9.08 5.48
C ILE A 55 -11.95 -8.41 6.35
N THR A 56 -11.51 -7.19 5.94
CA THR A 56 -10.56 -6.42 6.74
C THR A 56 -11.25 -5.23 7.39
N ARG A 57 -10.69 -4.78 8.50
CA ARG A 57 -11.22 -3.66 9.26
C ARG A 57 -11.17 -2.37 8.44
N TYR A 58 -12.17 -1.52 8.63
CA TYR A 58 -12.24 -0.17 8.13
C TYR A 58 -12.79 0.77 9.19
N ARG A 59 -12.15 1.92 9.39
CA ARG A 59 -12.62 2.97 10.29
C ARG A 59 -13.00 4.22 9.51
N TYR A 60 -14.22 4.68 9.70
CA TYR A 60 -14.76 5.85 9.00
C TYR A 60 -14.05 7.16 9.35
N ASN A 61 -13.49 7.27 10.54
CA ASN A 61 -12.97 8.53 11.06
C ASN A 61 -11.45 8.66 10.91
N GLY A 62 -10.84 7.86 10.04
CA GLY A 62 -9.46 8.01 9.59
C GLY A 62 -8.51 8.67 10.58
N SER A 63 -8.40 8.15 11.82
CA SER A 63 -7.39 8.64 12.73
C SER A 63 -6.03 8.33 12.13
N PRO A 64 -5.14 9.31 11.92
CA PRO A 64 -3.80 9.05 11.37
C PRO A 64 -2.98 8.06 12.18
N LEU A 65 -3.33 7.88 13.47
CA LEU A 65 -2.66 6.96 14.39
C LEU A 65 -3.20 5.53 14.34
N ASP A 66 -4.29 5.29 13.60
CA ASP A 66 -4.96 4.00 13.52
C ASP A 66 -5.40 3.74 12.08
N ALA A 67 -4.41 3.68 11.21
CA ALA A 67 -4.62 3.51 9.79
C ALA A 67 -4.94 2.04 9.47
N ASP A 68 -6.15 1.82 8.98
CA ASP A 68 -6.53 0.55 8.34
C ASP A 68 -5.69 0.36 7.09
N GLY A 69 -5.46 -0.88 6.69
CA GLY A 69 -4.88 -1.15 5.39
C GLY A 69 -4.01 -2.40 5.31
N PHE A 70 -3.20 -2.41 4.27
CA PHE A 70 -2.35 -3.53 3.88
C PHE A 70 -0.89 -3.11 4.01
N HIS A 71 -0.46 -2.90 5.25
CA HIS A 71 0.87 -2.33 5.52
C HIS A 71 1.94 -3.42 5.58
N VAL A 72 3.14 -3.06 5.14
CA VAL A 72 4.34 -3.88 5.32
C VAL A 72 5.37 -3.03 6.05
N TYR A 73 5.68 -3.41 7.27
CA TYR A 73 6.72 -2.73 8.04
C TYR A 73 8.08 -3.35 7.73
N VAL A 74 9.07 -2.49 7.57
CA VAL A 74 10.48 -2.85 7.40
C VAL A 74 11.22 -2.42 8.64
N ARG A 75 11.86 -3.36 9.34
CA ARG A 75 12.75 -3.04 10.45
C ARG A 75 14.19 -3.21 10.00
N MET A 76 14.96 -2.14 10.10
CA MET A 76 16.38 -2.08 9.81
C MET A 76 17.21 -2.65 10.96
N ALA A 77 18.50 -2.87 10.73
CA ALA A 77 19.42 -3.43 11.73
C ALA A 77 19.59 -2.53 12.98
N ASP A 78 19.50 -1.22 12.79
CA ASP A 78 19.59 -0.22 13.86
C ASP A 78 18.29 -0.06 14.68
N GLY A 79 17.25 -0.82 14.31
CA GLY A 79 15.93 -0.74 14.96
C GLY A 79 14.96 0.25 14.32
N THR A 80 15.38 1.04 13.34
CA THR A 80 14.49 1.93 12.57
C THR A 80 13.38 1.12 11.91
N VAL A 81 12.14 1.58 12.06
CA VAL A 81 10.96 0.96 11.43
C VAL A 81 10.33 1.95 10.47
N TRP A 82 10.16 1.54 9.23
CA TRP A 82 9.51 2.32 8.17
C TRP A 82 8.61 1.45 7.30
N ASN A 83 7.89 2.05 6.37
CA ASN A 83 7.09 1.33 5.39
C ASN A 83 7.02 2.10 4.06
N PRO A 84 6.82 1.43 2.91
CA PRO A 84 6.86 2.07 1.59
C PRO A 84 5.76 3.11 1.40
N GLY A 85 4.61 2.94 2.04
CA GLY A 85 3.46 3.84 1.96
C GLY A 85 3.55 5.08 2.86
N TRP A 86 4.60 5.22 3.67
CA TRP A 86 4.78 6.29 4.66
C TRP A 86 3.84 6.16 5.88
N GLN A 87 2.53 6.01 5.71
CA GLN A 87 1.60 5.71 6.79
C GLN A 87 1.68 4.22 7.17
N PRO A 88 1.56 3.85 8.46
CA PRO A 88 1.35 4.74 9.62
C PRO A 88 2.64 5.20 10.30
N THR A 89 3.83 4.73 9.87
CA THR A 89 5.10 5.03 10.54
C THR A 89 5.52 6.49 10.44
N GLN A 90 5.09 7.17 9.40
CA GLN A 90 5.42 8.57 9.08
C GLN A 90 6.93 8.86 9.01
N GLN A 91 7.74 7.80 8.83
CA GLN A 91 9.16 7.94 8.58
C GLN A 91 9.38 8.47 7.17
N ALA A 92 10.07 9.59 7.05
CA ALA A 92 10.36 10.20 5.76
C ALA A 92 11.18 9.21 4.90
N PRO A 93 10.67 8.82 3.73
CA PRO A 93 11.42 7.98 2.80
C PRO A 93 12.39 8.83 1.98
N ASP A 94 13.48 8.22 1.51
CA ASP A 94 14.39 8.83 0.53
C ASP A 94 13.75 8.90 -0.85
N PHE A 95 12.83 7.98 -1.13
CA PHE A 95 12.03 7.93 -2.34
C PHE A 95 10.65 7.36 -2.02
N TYR A 96 9.63 7.93 -2.66
CA TYR A 96 8.26 7.44 -2.63
C TYR A 96 7.63 7.58 -4.01
N ARG A 97 6.85 6.59 -4.42
CA ARG A 97 5.96 6.64 -5.58
C ARG A 97 4.81 5.67 -5.41
N CYS A 98 3.61 6.12 -5.73
CA CYS A 98 2.46 5.24 -5.89
C CYS A 98 1.97 5.30 -7.33
N ARG A 99 1.60 4.16 -7.89
CA ARG A 99 1.02 4.04 -9.22
C ARG A 99 -0.30 3.31 -9.13
N HIS A 100 -1.37 3.97 -9.52
CA HIS A 100 -2.70 3.40 -9.62
C HIS A 100 -2.98 3.04 -11.07
N GLY A 101 -2.96 1.76 -11.39
CA GLY A 101 -3.34 1.21 -12.69
C GLY A 101 -4.78 0.71 -12.70
N LEU A 102 -5.28 0.26 -13.86
CA LEU A 102 -6.67 -0.17 -14.04
C LEU A 102 -7.06 -1.43 -13.23
N GLY A 103 -6.11 -2.26 -12.83
CA GLY A 103 -6.40 -3.47 -12.06
C GLY A 103 -5.38 -3.74 -10.96
N TYR A 104 -4.54 -2.75 -10.65
CA TYR A 104 -3.49 -2.90 -9.65
C TYR A 104 -3.09 -1.57 -9.02
N THR A 105 -2.47 -1.65 -7.86
CA THR A 105 -1.78 -0.53 -7.22
C THR A 105 -0.36 -0.97 -6.88
N VAL A 106 0.62 -0.12 -7.16
CA VAL A 106 2.03 -0.35 -6.80
C VAL A 106 2.52 0.81 -5.95
N ILE A 107 3.00 0.52 -4.75
CA ILE A 107 3.61 1.49 -3.85
C ILE A 107 5.09 1.16 -3.72
N GLN A 108 5.93 2.14 -4.00
CA GLN A 108 7.38 2.04 -3.91
C GLN A 108 7.90 3.01 -2.85
N GLY A 109 8.73 2.51 -1.98
CA GLY A 109 9.47 3.31 -1.01
C GLY A 109 10.92 2.91 -0.97
N LYS A 110 11.79 3.86 -0.66
CA LYS A 110 13.21 3.61 -0.41
C LYS A 110 13.63 4.33 0.86
N LYS A 111 14.45 3.68 1.66
CA LYS A 111 15.07 4.26 2.83
C LYS A 111 16.41 3.58 3.12
N ASP A 112 17.46 4.39 3.34
CA ASP A 112 18.79 3.96 3.73
C ASP A 112 19.36 2.82 2.86
N GLY A 113 19.15 2.91 1.53
CA GLY A 113 19.64 1.94 0.56
C GLY A 113 18.78 0.69 0.39
N ILE A 114 17.71 0.52 1.16
CA ILE A 114 16.72 -0.56 0.95
C ILE A 114 15.51 -0.01 0.21
N SER A 115 15.15 -0.63 -0.91
CA SER A 115 13.91 -0.35 -1.62
C SER A 115 12.90 -1.48 -1.42
N LEU A 116 11.64 -1.10 -1.25
CA LEU A 116 10.51 -2.03 -1.18
C LEU A 116 9.44 -1.59 -2.17
N GLU A 117 9.02 -2.53 -2.99
CA GLU A 117 7.85 -2.41 -3.85
C GLU A 117 6.75 -3.35 -3.36
N GLN A 118 5.57 -2.80 -3.14
CA GLN A 118 4.35 -3.51 -2.77
C GLN A 118 3.33 -3.37 -3.90
N ALA A 119 3.13 -4.45 -4.65
CA ALA A 119 2.12 -4.52 -5.70
C ALA A 119 0.88 -5.25 -5.17
N MET A 120 -0.30 -4.67 -5.41
CA MET A 120 -1.59 -5.18 -4.95
C MET A 120 -2.53 -5.32 -6.14
N LEU A 121 -3.20 -6.47 -6.24
CA LEU A 121 -4.19 -6.73 -7.28
C LEU A 121 -5.22 -7.75 -6.81
N VAL A 122 -6.40 -7.69 -7.40
CA VAL A 122 -7.44 -8.73 -7.29
C VAL A 122 -7.47 -9.46 -8.63
N PRO A 123 -7.11 -10.78 -8.68
CA PRO A 123 -7.14 -11.53 -9.92
C PRO A 123 -8.57 -11.73 -10.44
N ASN A 124 -8.74 -11.78 -11.75
CA ASN A 124 -10.03 -12.10 -12.35
C ASN A 124 -10.42 -13.55 -12.02
N GLY A 125 -11.64 -13.73 -11.55
CA GLY A 125 -12.19 -15.05 -11.21
C GLY A 125 -11.81 -15.58 -9.83
N ASP A 126 -10.95 -14.86 -9.07
CA ASP A 126 -10.55 -15.25 -7.73
C ASP A 126 -11.05 -14.27 -6.67
N ASN A 127 -11.42 -14.80 -5.51
CA ASN A 127 -11.87 -14.01 -4.36
C ASN A 127 -10.73 -13.75 -3.36
N CYS A 128 -9.69 -13.10 -3.82
CA CYS A 128 -8.53 -12.77 -2.98
C CYS A 128 -7.87 -11.45 -3.38
N LEU A 129 -7.18 -10.84 -2.43
CA LEU A 129 -6.23 -9.76 -2.67
C LEU A 129 -4.81 -10.33 -2.62
N LEU A 130 -4.08 -10.20 -3.70
CA LEU A 130 -2.67 -10.58 -3.76
C LEU A 130 -1.78 -9.38 -3.42
N LEU A 131 -0.83 -9.60 -2.52
CA LEU A 131 0.26 -8.68 -2.22
C LEU A 131 1.58 -9.30 -2.66
N LYS A 132 2.21 -8.72 -3.68
CA LYS A 132 3.56 -9.08 -4.08
C LYS A 132 4.55 -8.07 -3.51
N LEU A 133 5.54 -8.57 -2.78
CA LEU A 133 6.61 -7.75 -2.22
C LEU A 133 7.92 -8.00 -2.98
N THR A 134 8.57 -6.93 -3.39
CA THR A 134 9.91 -6.97 -3.98
C THR A 134 10.83 -6.11 -3.14
N VAL A 135 11.85 -6.72 -2.54
CA VAL A 135 12.85 -6.03 -1.72
C VAL A 135 14.18 -6.04 -2.45
N ARG A 136 14.85 -4.92 -2.49
CA ARG A 136 16.18 -4.80 -3.08
C ARG A 136 17.10 -4.06 -2.12
N ASN A 137 18.32 -4.57 -1.99
CA ASN A 137 19.41 -3.83 -1.39
C ASN A 137 20.15 -3.09 -2.51
N GLU A 138 20.06 -1.78 -2.50
CA GLU A 138 20.70 -0.89 -3.47
C GLU A 138 21.97 -0.24 -2.88
N SER A 139 22.35 -0.63 -1.65
CA SER A 139 23.61 -0.21 -1.05
C SER A 139 24.76 -1.13 -1.47
N ALA A 140 26.00 -0.69 -1.23
CA ALA A 140 27.18 -1.49 -1.52
C ALA A 140 27.45 -2.60 -0.46
N GLU A 141 26.76 -2.53 0.69
CA GLU A 141 27.02 -3.40 1.83
C GLU A 141 25.85 -4.35 2.09
N THR A 142 26.15 -5.49 2.74
CA THR A 142 25.10 -6.41 3.19
C THR A 142 24.26 -5.76 4.28
N GLN A 143 22.94 -5.73 4.08
CA GLN A 143 21.99 -5.19 5.04
C GLN A 143 21.09 -6.28 5.61
N LYS A 144 20.84 -6.22 6.93
CA LYS A 144 19.89 -7.10 7.62
C LYS A 144 18.59 -6.35 7.83
N VAL A 145 17.52 -6.86 7.24
CA VAL A 145 16.17 -6.31 7.38
C VAL A 145 15.19 -7.39 7.82
N SER A 146 14.12 -6.99 8.50
CA SER A 146 12.99 -7.87 8.81
C SER A 146 11.71 -7.24 8.25
N LEU A 147 10.86 -8.05 7.62
CA LEU A 147 9.58 -7.63 7.07
C LEU A 147 8.44 -8.15 7.93
N PHE A 148 7.46 -7.29 8.18
CA PHE A 148 6.26 -7.62 8.96
C PHE A 148 5.02 -7.18 8.16
N PRO A 149 4.44 -8.07 7.33
CA PRO A 149 3.14 -7.80 6.72
C PRO A 149 2.08 -7.68 7.81
N TYR A 150 1.23 -6.68 7.68
CA TYR A 150 0.16 -6.40 8.64
C TYR A 150 -1.16 -6.28 7.92
N VAL A 151 -2.16 -6.94 8.47
CA VAL A 151 -3.57 -6.81 8.10
C VAL A 151 -4.42 -7.05 9.34
N GLU A 152 -5.53 -6.34 9.46
CA GLU A 152 -6.48 -6.53 10.55
C GLU A 152 -7.79 -7.07 10.01
N PHE A 153 -8.16 -8.27 10.43
CA PHE A 153 -9.41 -8.91 10.02
C PHE A 153 -10.60 -8.39 10.81
N CYS A 154 -11.74 -8.29 10.15
CA CYS A 154 -13.03 -7.93 10.71
C CYS A 154 -14.06 -8.90 10.13
N LEU A 155 -14.05 -10.11 10.66
CA LEU A 155 -14.97 -11.16 10.23
C LEU A 155 -16.25 -11.09 11.07
N TRP A 156 -17.37 -10.77 10.42
CA TRP A 156 -18.71 -10.72 11.00
C TRP A 156 -19.51 -11.97 10.64
#